data_80898ef3f87e9c7a6e9ad901d0212dd3
#
_entry.id   80898ef3f87e9c7a6e9ad901d0212dd3
#
_cell.length_a   1.000
_cell.length_b   1.000
_cell.length_c   1.000
_cell.angle_alpha   90.00
_cell.angle_beta   90.00
_cell.angle_gamma   90.00
#
_symmetry.space_group_name_H-M   'P 1'
#
loop_
_entity.id
_entity.type
_entity.pdbx_description
1 polymer ?
#
loop_
_entity_poly.entity_id
_entity_poly.type
_entity_poly.pdbx_seq_one_letter_code
_entity_poly.pdbx_strand_id
1 'polypeptide(L)'
;MKLHTKFFIGLIFVLFGCTEIFAQEFPAKSNRLVNDFAGVLNESEIASLESKLLAYNDSTSTQVAIVIVNELQGYDVADYANRLAEKWGVGQKDKDNGVMVLAAIQDRKITIQTGYGMEGVLPDAICKRIIELEIKPAFKSGNFYKGFDDATTAIFKFAKGEYTADNYAKSKGKFPFIFILIAFIIIVFILSRSKRNYQSFGGRGMDGGGFFPPFIGGGGSSRGSWGDFSGGGGGFGGFGGGSFGGGGASGSW
;
A
#
# COMPACT_ATOMS: atom_id res chain seq x y z
N MET A 1 -58.99 -34.66 -1.84
CA MET A 1 -57.57 -35.03 -1.71
C MET A 1 -56.64 -34.57 -2.86
N LYS A 2 -57.07 -34.57 -4.10
CA LYS A 2 -56.22 -34.18 -5.25
C LYS A 2 -55.90 -32.65 -5.40
N LEU A 3 -56.70 -31.78 -4.81
CA LEU A 3 -56.51 -30.32 -4.93
C LEU A 3 -55.44 -29.80 -3.96
N HIS A 4 -55.39 -30.32 -2.75
CA HIS A 4 -54.38 -29.90 -1.75
C HIS A 4 -52.97 -30.34 -2.13
N THR A 5 -52.84 -31.51 -2.80
CA THR A 5 -51.53 -32.01 -3.27
C THR A 5 -50.93 -31.10 -4.37
N LYS A 6 -51.76 -30.58 -5.27
CA LYS A 6 -51.32 -29.65 -6.32
C LYS A 6 -50.92 -28.32 -5.75
N PHE A 7 -51.63 -27.85 -4.71
CA PHE A 7 -51.29 -26.58 -4.03
C PHE A 7 -49.97 -26.71 -3.27
N PHE A 8 -49.72 -27.85 -2.61
CA PHE A 8 -48.46 -28.10 -1.89
C PHE A 8 -47.28 -28.25 -2.83
N ILE A 9 -47.42 -28.88 -3.99
CA ILE A 9 -46.38 -28.99 -5.01
C ILE A 9 -46.06 -27.60 -5.62
N GLY A 10 -47.07 -26.76 -5.85
CA GLY A 10 -46.89 -25.39 -6.30
C GLY A 10 -46.14 -24.49 -5.30
N LEU A 11 -46.47 -24.68 -3.99
CA LEU A 11 -45.79 -23.92 -2.91
C LEU A 11 -44.33 -24.35 -2.75
N ILE A 12 -44.01 -25.63 -2.91
CA ILE A 12 -42.61 -26.14 -2.89
C ILE A 12 -41.82 -25.60 -4.07
N PHE A 13 -42.43 -25.49 -5.27
CA PHE A 13 -41.75 -24.96 -6.45
C PHE A 13 -41.46 -23.44 -6.35
N VAL A 14 -42.35 -22.69 -5.66
CA VAL A 14 -42.14 -21.26 -5.38
C VAL A 14 -41.05 -21.04 -4.32
N LEU A 15 -40.96 -21.93 -3.30
CA LEU A 15 -39.92 -21.89 -2.28
C LEU A 15 -38.53 -22.28 -2.81
N PHE A 16 -38.44 -23.14 -3.81
CA PHE A 16 -37.18 -23.55 -4.44
C PHE A 16 -36.71 -22.62 -5.57
N GLY A 17 -37.58 -21.73 -6.07
CA GLY A 17 -37.30 -20.85 -7.20
C GLY A 17 -36.54 -19.57 -6.87
N CYS A 18 -36.24 -19.26 -5.59
CA CYS A 18 -35.64 -18.00 -5.17
C CYS A 18 -34.27 -18.13 -4.48
N THR A 19 -33.47 -19.13 -4.83
CA THR A 19 -32.05 -19.08 -4.47
C THR A 19 -31.29 -18.45 -5.63
N GLU A 20 -31.27 -17.14 -5.70
CA GLU A 20 -30.25 -16.42 -6.45
C GLU A 20 -28.90 -16.79 -5.84
N ILE A 21 -28.18 -17.70 -6.46
CA ILE A 21 -26.80 -17.97 -6.12
C ILE A 21 -26.03 -16.74 -6.59
N PHE A 22 -25.76 -15.79 -5.69
CA PHE A 22 -24.80 -14.74 -5.92
C PHE A 22 -23.43 -15.39 -6.11
N ALA A 23 -23.12 -15.74 -7.35
CA ALA A 23 -21.76 -16.14 -7.70
C ALA A 23 -20.87 -14.91 -7.56
N GLN A 24 -19.81 -15.03 -6.76
CA GLN A 24 -18.80 -13.98 -6.65
C GLN A 24 -18.24 -13.66 -8.04
N GLU A 25 -18.49 -12.45 -8.54
CA GLU A 25 -18.00 -12.00 -9.81
C GLU A 25 -16.63 -11.33 -9.64
N PHE A 26 -15.58 -12.11 -9.86
CA PHE A 26 -14.22 -11.58 -9.89
C PHE A 26 -13.96 -10.83 -11.20
N PRO A 27 -13.17 -9.76 -11.18
CA PRO A 27 -12.70 -9.12 -12.38
C PRO A 27 -12.09 -10.12 -13.38
N ALA A 28 -12.25 -9.85 -14.66
CA ALA A 28 -11.64 -10.66 -15.70
C ALA A 28 -10.11 -10.66 -15.57
N LYS A 29 -9.47 -11.80 -15.88
CA LYS A 29 -8.00 -11.91 -15.89
C LYS A 29 -7.42 -10.86 -16.82
N SER A 30 -6.49 -10.07 -16.31
CA SER A 30 -5.79 -9.03 -17.04
C SER A 30 -4.40 -9.52 -17.50
N ASN A 31 -3.88 -8.88 -18.54
CA ASN A 31 -2.50 -9.04 -18.99
C ASN A 31 -1.57 -7.97 -18.41
N ARG A 32 -1.93 -7.40 -17.25
CA ARG A 32 -1.16 -6.39 -16.53
C ARG A 32 -0.95 -6.83 -15.10
N LEU A 33 0.16 -6.38 -14.52
CA LEU A 33 0.44 -6.56 -13.09
C LEU A 33 -0.29 -5.54 -12.22
N VAL A 34 -0.60 -4.36 -12.76
CA VAL A 34 -1.36 -3.31 -12.08
C VAL A 34 -2.75 -3.17 -12.69
N ASN A 35 -3.77 -3.40 -11.87
CA ASN A 35 -5.16 -3.41 -12.29
C ASN A 35 -5.99 -2.51 -11.38
N ASP A 36 -6.30 -1.32 -11.84
CA ASP A 36 -7.11 -0.35 -11.10
C ASP A 36 -8.54 -0.30 -11.64
N PHE A 37 -9.44 -1.01 -10.97
CA PHE A 37 -10.89 -1.00 -11.29
C PHE A 37 -11.64 0.09 -10.50
N ALA A 38 -10.96 0.76 -9.57
CA ALA A 38 -11.55 1.84 -8.77
C ALA A 38 -11.23 3.24 -9.33
N GLY A 39 -10.26 3.34 -10.25
CA GLY A 39 -9.88 4.61 -10.87
C GLY A 39 -9.22 5.60 -9.92
N VAL A 40 -8.46 5.11 -8.92
CA VAL A 40 -7.77 5.96 -7.93
C VAL A 40 -6.35 6.35 -8.33
N LEU A 41 -5.81 5.70 -9.36
CA LEU A 41 -4.52 6.01 -9.95
C LEU A 41 -4.70 6.65 -11.34
N ASN A 42 -3.82 7.56 -11.68
CA ASN A 42 -3.76 8.07 -13.04
C ASN A 42 -2.90 7.17 -13.96
N GLU A 43 -3.02 7.36 -15.26
CA GLU A 43 -2.32 6.55 -16.28
C GLU A 43 -0.79 6.52 -16.09
N SER A 44 -0.17 7.63 -15.70
CA SER A 44 1.28 7.71 -15.48
C SER A 44 1.72 6.95 -14.23
N GLU A 45 0.91 6.95 -13.17
CA GLU A 45 1.12 6.19 -11.94
C GLU A 45 1.00 4.68 -12.21
N ILE A 46 -0.04 4.28 -12.96
CA ILE A 46 -0.22 2.88 -13.38
C ILE A 46 0.99 2.42 -14.21
N ALA A 47 1.41 3.21 -15.21
CA ALA A 47 2.55 2.87 -16.05
C ALA A 47 3.86 2.77 -15.26
N SER A 48 4.07 3.64 -14.27
CA SER A 48 5.26 3.62 -13.42
C SER A 48 5.31 2.37 -12.53
N LEU A 49 4.19 2.02 -11.89
CA LEU A 49 4.08 0.79 -11.08
C LEU A 49 4.24 -0.45 -11.96
N GLU A 50 3.57 -0.50 -13.11
CA GLU A 50 3.67 -1.61 -14.07
C GLU A 50 5.12 -1.86 -14.49
N SER A 51 5.82 -0.80 -14.93
CA SER A 51 7.23 -0.88 -15.33
C SER A 51 8.12 -1.41 -14.20
N LYS A 52 7.90 -0.94 -12.96
CA LYS A 52 8.62 -1.40 -11.77
C LYS A 52 8.38 -2.87 -11.48
N LEU A 53 7.12 -3.33 -11.56
CA LEU A 53 6.75 -4.72 -11.31
C LEU A 53 7.27 -5.65 -12.40
N LEU A 54 7.22 -5.23 -13.66
CA LEU A 54 7.79 -5.96 -14.79
C LEU A 54 9.29 -6.15 -14.64
N ALA A 55 10.04 -5.07 -14.35
CA ALA A 55 11.49 -5.17 -14.13
C ALA A 55 11.85 -6.12 -12.98
N TYR A 56 11.02 -6.17 -11.94
CA TYR A 56 11.21 -7.10 -10.85
C TYR A 56 10.90 -8.55 -11.26
N ASN A 57 9.80 -8.78 -11.96
CA ASN A 57 9.45 -10.10 -12.52
C ASN A 57 10.55 -10.63 -13.44
N ASP A 58 11.07 -9.80 -14.34
CA ASP A 58 12.12 -10.19 -15.29
C ASP A 58 13.43 -10.58 -14.60
N SER A 59 13.75 -9.90 -13.49
CA SER A 59 15.00 -10.16 -12.75
C SER A 59 14.93 -11.32 -11.77
N THR A 60 13.74 -11.64 -11.25
CA THR A 60 13.56 -12.62 -10.15
C THR A 60 12.62 -13.77 -10.46
N SER A 61 11.85 -13.64 -11.54
CA SER A 61 10.69 -14.48 -11.90
C SER A 61 9.55 -14.44 -10.87
N THR A 62 9.61 -13.59 -9.84
CA THR A 62 8.56 -13.41 -8.84
C THR A 62 7.51 -12.43 -9.36
N GLN A 63 6.25 -12.83 -9.34
CA GLN A 63 5.15 -12.02 -9.82
C GLN A 63 4.46 -11.30 -8.67
N VAL A 64 4.49 -9.97 -8.69
CA VAL A 64 3.73 -9.14 -7.77
C VAL A 64 2.61 -8.47 -8.56
N ALA A 65 1.37 -8.71 -8.17
CA ALA A 65 0.19 -8.11 -8.78
C ALA A 65 -0.45 -7.11 -7.82
N ILE A 66 -0.84 -5.93 -8.34
CA ILE A 66 -1.64 -4.94 -7.63
C ILE A 66 -3.04 -4.94 -8.22
N VAL A 67 -4.04 -5.10 -7.37
CA VAL A 67 -5.45 -5.04 -7.76
C VAL A 67 -6.18 -4.05 -6.84
N ILE A 68 -6.87 -3.12 -7.46
CA ILE A 68 -7.63 -2.10 -6.76
C ILE A 68 -9.10 -2.24 -7.19
N VAL A 69 -9.97 -2.53 -6.24
CA VAL A 69 -11.41 -2.67 -6.46
C VAL A 69 -12.19 -1.62 -5.69
N ASN A 70 -13.41 -1.33 -6.09
CA ASN A 70 -14.27 -0.42 -5.37
C ASN A 70 -14.68 -1.00 -4.01
N GLU A 71 -15.22 -2.22 -4.03
CA GLU A 71 -15.81 -2.88 -2.86
C GLU A 71 -15.63 -4.40 -2.94
N LEU A 72 -15.75 -5.07 -1.80
CA LEU A 72 -15.62 -6.52 -1.67
C LEU A 72 -16.98 -7.24 -1.68
N GLN A 73 -18.09 -6.53 -1.81
CA GLN A 73 -19.45 -7.11 -1.80
C GLN A 73 -19.71 -7.99 -0.56
N GLY A 74 -19.16 -7.60 0.59
CA GLY A 74 -19.33 -8.32 1.85
C GLY A 74 -18.35 -9.47 2.09
N TYR A 75 -17.47 -9.78 1.15
CA TYR A 75 -16.45 -10.81 1.34
C TYR A 75 -15.31 -10.36 2.26
N ASP A 76 -14.63 -11.33 2.87
CA ASP A 76 -13.37 -11.07 3.55
C ASP A 76 -12.28 -10.69 2.53
N VAL A 77 -11.46 -9.69 2.86
CA VAL A 77 -10.46 -9.15 1.93
C VAL A 77 -9.35 -10.16 1.60
N ALA A 78 -8.96 -11.01 2.56
CA ALA A 78 -7.94 -12.02 2.33
C ALA A 78 -8.48 -13.16 1.47
N ASP A 79 -9.70 -13.65 1.78
CA ASP A 79 -10.36 -14.69 1.00
C ASP A 79 -10.60 -14.23 -0.45
N TYR A 80 -11.08 -12.98 -0.63
CA TYR A 80 -11.26 -12.40 -1.96
C TYR A 80 -9.93 -12.36 -2.74
N ALA A 81 -8.86 -11.87 -2.11
CA ALA A 81 -7.55 -11.75 -2.76
C ALA A 81 -6.96 -13.11 -3.13
N ASN A 82 -7.05 -14.10 -2.24
CA ASN A 82 -6.57 -15.47 -2.49
C ASN A 82 -7.28 -16.12 -3.66
N ARG A 83 -8.61 -16.10 -3.67
CA ARG A 83 -9.41 -16.65 -4.78
C ARG A 83 -9.16 -15.94 -6.09
N LEU A 84 -8.99 -14.60 -6.05
CA LEU A 84 -8.66 -13.82 -7.23
C LEU A 84 -7.27 -14.19 -7.76
N ALA A 85 -6.27 -14.29 -6.87
CA ALA A 85 -4.91 -14.66 -7.22
C ALA A 85 -4.83 -16.06 -7.84
N GLU A 86 -5.55 -17.04 -7.28
CA GLU A 86 -5.67 -18.39 -7.85
C GLU A 86 -6.37 -18.38 -9.20
N LYS A 87 -7.51 -17.68 -9.32
CA LYS A 87 -8.26 -17.57 -10.58
C LYS A 87 -7.42 -16.96 -11.69
N TRP A 88 -6.61 -15.96 -11.37
CA TRP A 88 -5.70 -15.34 -12.33
C TRP A 88 -4.42 -16.15 -12.52
N GLY A 89 -4.04 -16.99 -11.55
CA GLY A 89 -2.83 -17.80 -11.54
C GLY A 89 -1.58 -16.94 -11.35
N VAL A 90 -1.62 -16.00 -10.38
CA VAL A 90 -0.49 -15.10 -10.07
C VAL A 90 0.69 -15.93 -9.56
N GLY A 91 1.88 -15.70 -10.11
CA GLY A 91 3.07 -16.49 -9.84
C GLY A 91 3.29 -17.60 -10.88
N GLN A 92 4.36 -18.36 -10.67
CA GLN A 92 4.73 -19.49 -11.53
C GLN A 92 4.27 -20.80 -10.89
N LYS A 93 3.70 -21.71 -11.69
CA LYS A 93 3.10 -22.98 -11.25
C LYS A 93 4.04 -23.85 -10.42
N ASP A 94 5.34 -23.87 -10.78
CA ASP A 94 6.30 -24.75 -10.11
C ASP A 94 7.02 -24.08 -8.93
N LYS A 95 6.81 -22.77 -8.74
CA LYS A 95 7.49 -21.96 -7.72
C LYS A 95 6.54 -21.35 -6.70
N ASP A 96 5.27 -21.20 -7.04
CA ASP A 96 4.23 -20.53 -6.24
C ASP A 96 4.69 -19.17 -5.69
N ASN A 97 5.47 -18.45 -6.52
CA ASN A 97 6.18 -17.22 -6.17
C ASN A 97 5.36 -15.96 -6.50
N GLY A 98 4.06 -16.04 -6.35
CA GLY A 98 3.13 -14.93 -6.53
C GLY A 98 2.95 -14.09 -5.25
N VAL A 99 2.72 -12.79 -5.42
CA VAL A 99 2.27 -11.89 -4.36
C VAL A 99 1.12 -11.06 -4.90
N MET A 100 -0.01 -11.05 -4.18
CA MET A 100 -1.18 -10.24 -4.50
C MET A 100 -1.31 -9.11 -3.48
N VAL A 101 -1.29 -7.86 -3.94
CA VAL A 101 -1.62 -6.67 -3.14
C VAL A 101 -2.99 -6.18 -3.58
N LEU A 102 -4.00 -6.35 -2.74
CA LEU A 102 -5.39 -5.99 -3.09
C LEU A 102 -5.91 -4.92 -2.14
N ALA A 103 -6.43 -3.83 -2.71
CA ALA A 103 -7.09 -2.76 -1.97
C ALA A 103 -8.55 -2.62 -2.40
N ALA A 104 -9.46 -2.55 -1.42
CA ALA A 104 -10.87 -2.22 -1.61
C ALA A 104 -11.14 -0.83 -1.04
N ILE A 105 -11.40 0.13 -1.94
CA ILE A 105 -11.36 1.55 -1.61
C ILE A 105 -12.53 1.97 -0.72
N GLN A 106 -13.74 1.57 -1.04
CA GLN A 106 -14.93 1.92 -0.26
C GLN A 106 -14.95 1.23 1.11
N ASP A 107 -14.48 -0.02 1.16
CA ASP A 107 -14.35 -0.80 2.41
C ASP A 107 -13.17 -0.35 3.27
N ARG A 108 -12.24 0.44 2.72
CA ARG A 108 -10.96 0.82 3.34
C ARG A 108 -10.18 -0.39 3.84
N LYS A 109 -10.15 -1.45 3.05
CA LYS A 109 -9.47 -2.70 3.36
C LYS A 109 -8.33 -2.96 2.39
N ILE A 110 -7.23 -3.42 2.92
CA ILE A 110 -6.01 -3.79 2.17
C ILE A 110 -5.51 -5.15 2.62
N THR A 111 -5.00 -5.91 1.69
CA THR A 111 -4.33 -7.17 2.01
C THR A 111 -3.10 -7.38 1.13
N ILE A 112 -2.12 -8.06 1.66
CA ILE A 112 -0.99 -8.64 0.93
C ILE A 112 -1.10 -10.14 1.15
N GLN A 113 -1.32 -10.89 0.07
CA GLN A 113 -1.37 -12.35 0.09
C GLN A 113 -0.19 -12.93 -0.67
N THR A 114 0.38 -14.00 -0.13
CA THR A 114 1.57 -14.64 -0.67
C THR A 114 1.27 -16.06 -1.14
N GLY A 115 1.84 -16.42 -2.28
CA GLY A 115 1.89 -17.82 -2.69
C GLY A 115 2.85 -18.61 -1.79
N TYR A 116 2.70 -19.93 -1.78
CA TYR A 116 3.49 -20.83 -0.92
C TYR A 116 5.00 -20.63 -1.00
N GLY A 117 5.52 -20.36 -2.21
CA GLY A 117 6.95 -20.11 -2.42
C GLY A 117 7.48 -18.81 -1.84
N MET A 118 6.57 -17.89 -1.45
CA MET A 118 6.94 -16.60 -0.88
C MET A 118 6.83 -16.53 0.66
N GLU A 119 6.20 -17.53 1.31
CA GLU A 119 5.97 -17.50 2.76
C GLU A 119 7.28 -17.45 3.58
N GLY A 120 8.34 -18.08 3.08
CA GLY A 120 9.65 -18.07 3.73
C GLY A 120 10.33 -16.70 3.76
N VAL A 121 10.06 -15.84 2.76
CA VAL A 121 10.69 -14.53 2.61
C VAL A 121 9.76 -13.38 2.96
N LEU A 122 8.45 -13.60 2.83
CA LEU A 122 7.38 -12.65 3.16
C LEU A 122 6.34 -13.29 4.10
N PRO A 123 6.73 -13.69 5.32
CA PRO A 123 5.77 -14.22 6.29
C PRO A 123 4.76 -13.16 6.71
N ASP A 124 3.63 -13.59 7.27
CA ASP A 124 2.48 -12.75 7.65
C ASP A 124 2.89 -11.52 8.48
N ALA A 125 3.83 -11.70 9.41
CA ALA A 125 4.33 -10.61 10.25
C ALA A 125 5.00 -9.49 9.43
N ILE A 126 5.68 -9.85 8.33
CA ILE A 126 6.30 -8.89 7.41
C ILE A 126 5.24 -8.22 6.55
N CYS A 127 4.30 -8.98 5.98
CA CYS A 127 3.17 -8.43 5.23
C CYS A 127 2.38 -7.42 6.08
N LYS A 128 2.09 -7.78 7.35
CA LYS A 128 1.42 -6.88 8.29
C LYS A 128 2.21 -5.60 8.52
N ARG A 129 3.52 -5.71 8.70
CA ARG A 129 4.39 -4.57 8.94
C ARG A 129 4.47 -3.64 7.72
N ILE A 130 4.52 -4.17 6.51
CA ILE A 130 4.47 -3.39 5.26
C ILE A 130 3.14 -2.62 5.18
N ILE A 131 2.02 -3.27 5.48
CA ILE A 131 0.72 -2.61 5.50
C ILE A 131 0.71 -1.44 6.50
N GLU A 132 1.18 -1.67 7.73
CA GLU A 132 1.13 -0.65 8.79
C GLU A 132 2.10 0.52 8.56
N LEU A 133 3.28 0.28 8.00
CA LEU A 133 4.33 1.29 7.87
C LEU A 133 4.37 2.00 6.52
N GLU A 134 3.96 1.33 5.44
CA GLU A 134 4.01 1.90 4.09
C GLU A 134 2.62 2.27 3.58
N ILE A 135 1.68 1.32 3.59
CA ILE A 135 0.39 1.52 2.91
C ILE A 135 -0.53 2.43 3.72
N LYS A 136 -0.79 2.09 4.98
CA LYS A 136 -1.78 2.81 5.80
C LYS A 136 -1.52 4.30 5.95
N PRO A 137 -0.28 4.77 6.23
CA PRO A 137 -0.02 6.21 6.33
C PRO A 137 -0.27 6.96 5.02
N ALA A 138 0.14 6.37 3.89
CA ALA A 138 -0.06 6.94 2.57
C ALA A 138 -1.55 6.97 2.18
N PHE A 139 -2.28 5.88 2.40
CA PHE A 139 -3.71 5.78 2.09
C PHE A 139 -4.57 6.71 2.96
N LYS A 140 -4.23 6.87 4.23
CA LYS A 140 -4.87 7.87 5.11
C LYS A 140 -4.73 9.30 4.62
N SER A 141 -3.61 9.61 3.94
CA SER A 141 -3.39 10.91 3.31
C SER A 141 -3.96 11.03 1.89
N GLY A 142 -4.61 9.97 1.38
CA GLY A 142 -5.17 9.93 0.02
C GLY A 142 -4.12 9.64 -1.07
N ASN A 143 -2.88 9.36 -0.72
CA ASN A 143 -1.82 9.09 -1.69
C ASN A 143 -1.68 7.57 -1.94
N PHE A 144 -2.56 7.03 -2.79
CA PHE A 144 -2.60 5.61 -3.10
C PHE A 144 -1.35 5.14 -3.85
N TYR A 145 -0.91 5.93 -4.84
CA TYR A 145 0.30 5.61 -5.60
C TYR A 145 1.52 5.40 -4.68
N LYS A 146 1.78 6.37 -3.79
CA LYS A 146 2.89 6.28 -2.85
C LYS A 146 2.80 5.02 -1.97
N GLY A 147 1.61 4.68 -1.50
CA GLY A 147 1.40 3.48 -0.68
C GLY A 147 1.77 2.19 -1.41
N PHE A 148 1.38 2.05 -2.66
CA PHE A 148 1.73 0.90 -3.48
C PHE A 148 3.20 0.89 -3.88
N ASP A 149 3.78 2.05 -4.20
CA ASP A 149 5.19 2.18 -4.57
C ASP A 149 6.12 1.81 -3.40
N ASP A 150 5.87 2.36 -2.22
CA ASP A 150 6.63 2.05 -0.99
C ASP A 150 6.46 0.58 -0.59
N ALA A 151 5.24 0.04 -0.65
CA ALA A 151 4.97 -1.36 -0.32
C ALA A 151 5.69 -2.33 -1.24
N THR A 152 5.62 -2.11 -2.55
CA THR A 152 6.32 -2.97 -3.52
C THR A 152 7.83 -2.88 -3.39
N THR A 153 8.37 -1.68 -3.09
CA THR A 153 9.79 -1.51 -2.76
C THR A 153 10.20 -2.33 -1.53
N ALA A 154 9.37 -2.31 -0.47
CA ALA A 154 9.62 -3.10 0.73
C ALA A 154 9.56 -4.61 0.44
N ILE A 155 8.53 -5.08 -0.30
CA ILE A 155 8.39 -6.47 -0.74
C ILE A 155 9.67 -6.93 -1.46
N PHE A 156 10.17 -6.14 -2.43
CA PHE A 156 11.37 -6.49 -3.18
C PHE A 156 12.61 -6.61 -2.30
N LYS A 157 12.79 -5.71 -1.33
CA LYS A 157 13.93 -5.74 -0.41
C LYS A 157 13.90 -6.93 0.54
N PHE A 158 12.71 -7.31 1.03
CA PHE A 158 12.56 -8.52 1.82
C PHE A 158 12.85 -9.77 0.99
N ALA A 159 12.30 -9.85 -0.21
CA ALA A 159 12.52 -11.00 -1.10
C ALA A 159 13.98 -11.16 -1.55
N LYS A 160 14.76 -10.07 -1.60
CA LYS A 160 16.21 -10.09 -1.84
C LYS A 160 17.05 -10.36 -0.59
N GLY A 161 16.42 -10.43 0.59
CA GLY A 161 17.14 -10.58 1.87
C GLY A 161 17.87 -9.32 2.34
N GLU A 162 17.61 -8.15 1.72
CA GLU A 162 18.21 -6.88 2.11
C GLU A 162 17.62 -6.35 3.44
N TYR A 163 16.42 -6.76 3.80
CA TYR A 163 15.76 -6.42 5.06
C TYR A 163 15.52 -7.65 5.91
N THR A 164 15.83 -7.52 7.21
CA THR A 164 15.32 -8.40 8.26
C THR A 164 14.19 -7.71 8.99
N ALA A 165 13.30 -8.49 9.63
CA ALA A 165 12.18 -7.95 10.38
C ALA A 165 12.58 -6.89 11.41
N ASP A 166 13.72 -7.09 12.09
CA ASP A 166 14.21 -6.18 13.13
C ASP A 166 14.81 -4.88 12.56
N ASN A 167 15.53 -4.98 11.44
CA ASN A 167 16.16 -3.80 10.81
C ASN A 167 15.11 -2.89 10.19
N TYR A 168 14.07 -3.45 9.60
CA TYR A 168 13.00 -2.70 8.97
C TYR A 168 12.19 -1.86 9.98
N ALA A 169 11.86 -2.42 11.14
CA ALA A 169 11.18 -1.68 12.20
C ALA A 169 12.03 -0.51 12.73
N LYS A 170 13.34 -0.70 12.88
CA LYS A 170 14.27 0.33 13.36
C LYS A 170 14.49 1.44 12.33
N SER A 171 14.48 1.13 11.03
CA SER A 171 14.68 2.09 9.95
C SER A 171 13.60 3.17 9.88
N LYS A 172 12.34 2.82 10.16
CA LYS A 172 11.19 3.74 10.11
C LYS A 172 10.82 4.37 11.46
N GLY A 173 11.34 3.83 12.58
CA GLY A 173 11.01 4.29 13.93
C GLY A 173 11.71 5.56 14.38
N LYS A 174 12.57 6.16 13.56
CA LYS A 174 13.24 7.43 13.89
C LYS A 174 12.44 8.65 13.44
N PHE A 175 11.24 8.83 13.97
CA PHE A 175 10.81 10.21 14.19
C PHE A 175 11.75 10.78 15.24
N PRO A 176 12.51 11.82 14.93
CA PRO A 176 13.42 12.38 15.90
C PRO A 176 12.62 13.15 16.95
N PHE A 177 12.10 12.40 17.93
CA PHE A 177 11.47 12.96 19.12
C PHE A 177 12.36 14.06 19.74
N ILE A 178 13.66 13.97 19.48
CA ILE A 178 14.65 14.98 19.88
C ILE A 178 14.39 16.33 19.21
N PHE A 179 13.92 16.39 17.95
CA PHE A 179 13.60 17.67 17.30
C PHE A 179 12.30 18.29 17.83
N ILE A 180 11.32 17.46 18.20
CA ILE A 180 10.11 17.94 18.88
C ILE A 180 10.47 18.47 20.28
N LEU A 181 11.32 17.76 21.00
CA LEU A 181 11.80 18.20 22.30
C LEU A 181 12.60 19.51 22.20
N ILE A 182 13.50 19.63 21.23
CA ILE A 182 14.29 20.85 20.99
C ILE A 182 13.36 22.00 20.58
N ALA A 183 12.41 21.79 19.68
CA ALA A 183 11.41 22.80 19.31
C ALA A 183 10.58 23.24 20.50
N PHE A 184 10.14 22.32 21.35
CA PHE A 184 9.41 22.63 22.60
C PHE A 184 10.27 23.45 23.57
N ILE A 185 11.54 23.09 23.77
CA ILE A 185 12.47 23.86 24.63
C ILE A 185 12.69 25.27 24.07
N ILE A 186 12.85 25.41 22.74
CA ILE A 186 12.98 26.72 22.09
C ILE A 186 11.70 27.57 22.29
N ILE A 187 10.52 26.98 22.12
CA ILE A 187 9.25 27.67 22.33
C ILE A 187 9.11 28.12 23.79
N VAL A 188 9.42 27.24 24.75
CA VAL A 188 9.39 27.58 26.19
C VAL A 188 10.39 28.68 26.52
N PHE A 189 11.59 28.66 25.92
CA PHE A 189 12.61 29.70 26.10
C PHE A 189 12.18 31.04 25.52
N ILE A 190 11.55 31.08 24.35
CA ILE A 190 11.00 32.30 23.74
C ILE A 190 9.87 32.86 24.60
N LEU A 191 8.95 32.00 25.07
CA LEU A 191 7.83 32.42 25.93
C LEU A 191 8.30 32.91 27.31
N SER A 192 9.35 32.31 27.87
CA SER A 192 9.91 32.76 29.17
C SER A 192 10.68 34.08 29.04
N ARG A 193 11.27 34.37 27.88
CA ARG A 193 11.87 35.68 27.60
C ARG A 193 10.83 36.79 27.39
N SER A 194 9.63 36.48 26.94
CA SER A 194 8.56 37.46 26.72
C SER A 194 7.96 38.03 28.01
N LYS A 195 8.29 37.48 29.20
CA LYS A 195 7.76 37.97 30.48
C LYS A 195 8.64 38.95 31.23
N ARG A 196 9.71 39.45 30.59
CA ARG A 196 10.57 40.48 31.21
C ARG A 196 10.61 41.75 30.39
N ASN A 197 9.52 42.49 30.31
CA ASN A 197 9.53 43.95 30.11
C ASN A 197 8.12 44.52 30.41
N TYR A 198 7.84 44.57 31.71
CA TYR A 198 6.96 45.60 32.29
C TYR A 198 7.76 46.22 33.45
N GLN A 199 8.37 47.32 33.16
CA GLN A 199 8.69 48.49 33.93
C GLN A 199 9.95 49.15 33.35
N SER A 200 9.87 50.28 32.75
CA SER A 200 10.01 51.57 33.40
C SER A 200 9.99 52.67 32.35
N PHE A 201 9.19 53.61 32.60
CA PHE A 201 9.13 54.91 32.00
C PHE A 201 10.44 55.69 32.24
N GLY A 202 11.07 56.25 31.21
CA GLY A 202 12.03 57.32 31.41
C GLY A 202 13.29 57.29 30.54
N GLY A 203 13.45 58.22 29.60
CA GLY A 203 14.72 58.82 29.27
C GLY A 203 15.40 58.37 27.98
N ARG A 204 15.18 59.15 26.92
CA ARG A 204 16.19 59.73 25.96
C ARG A 204 17.49 58.93 25.70
N GLY A 205 17.73 58.70 24.39
CA GLY A 205 19.11 58.48 23.87
C GLY A 205 19.10 57.58 22.64
N MET A 206 19.13 58.09 21.55
CA MET A 206 19.80 58.01 20.28
C MET A 206 20.92 56.96 20.16
N ASP A 207 20.91 56.35 18.99
CA ASP A 207 21.95 55.70 18.17
C ASP A 207 21.84 54.18 18.02
N GLY A 208 21.61 53.73 16.83
CA GLY A 208 22.58 53.36 15.85
C GLY A 208 22.90 51.86 15.87
N GLY A 209 22.55 51.14 14.82
CA GLY A 209 23.17 49.85 14.56
C GLY A 209 22.20 48.72 14.14
N GLY A 210 21.81 48.73 12.89
CA GLY A 210 21.15 47.58 12.28
C GLY A 210 22.12 46.38 12.19
N PHE A 211 21.73 45.28 12.73
CA PHE A 211 22.43 44.02 12.48
C PHE A 211 21.45 43.09 11.75
N PHE A 212 21.59 43.05 10.46
CA PHE A 212 20.98 42.02 9.62
C PHE A 212 21.87 40.78 9.66
N PRO A 213 21.40 39.61 10.04
CA PRO A 213 22.15 38.38 9.79
C PRO A 213 22.08 38.04 8.29
N PRO A 214 23.20 37.60 7.71
CA PRO A 214 23.26 37.27 6.29
C PRO A 214 22.44 35.99 6.02
N PHE A 215 21.57 36.07 5.03
CA PHE A 215 20.98 34.93 4.37
C PHE A 215 22.09 34.11 3.70
N ILE A 216 22.42 32.95 4.26
CA ILE A 216 23.21 31.97 3.54
C ILE A 216 22.19 31.09 2.76
N GLY A 217 22.01 31.47 1.51
CA GLY A 217 21.44 30.60 0.50
C GLY A 217 22.44 29.49 0.19
N GLY A 218 22.05 28.25 0.43
CA GLY A 218 22.80 27.06 0.05
C GLY A 218 21.82 26.07 -0.56
N GLY A 219 21.52 26.24 -1.83
CA GLY A 219 20.86 25.26 -2.64
C GLY A 219 21.75 24.02 -2.84
N GLY A 220 21.34 22.89 -2.37
CA GLY A 220 21.91 21.60 -2.65
C GLY A 220 20.81 20.63 -3.02
N SER A 221 20.27 20.75 -4.23
CA SER A 221 19.42 19.74 -4.82
C SER A 221 20.32 18.60 -5.32
N SER A 222 20.57 17.62 -4.48
CA SER A 222 21.09 16.34 -4.96
C SER A 222 19.91 15.55 -5.58
N ARG A 223 19.69 15.80 -6.87
CA ARG A 223 18.96 14.86 -7.72
C ARG A 223 19.78 13.59 -7.80
N GLY A 224 19.39 12.57 -7.06
CA GLY A 224 19.79 11.21 -7.32
C GLY A 224 19.22 10.81 -8.68
N SER A 225 20.08 10.84 -9.70
CA SER A 225 19.80 10.28 -11.02
C SER A 225 19.68 8.77 -10.85
N TRP A 226 18.47 8.27 -10.76
CA TRP A 226 18.17 6.87 -11.03
C TRP A 226 18.25 6.75 -12.55
N GLY A 227 19.20 5.92 -13.00
CA GLY A 227 19.47 5.68 -14.39
C GLY A 227 18.20 5.40 -15.19
N ASP A 228 18.14 6.08 -16.31
CA ASP A 228 17.23 5.87 -17.40
C ASP A 228 17.29 4.39 -17.85
N PHE A 229 16.35 3.57 -17.38
CA PHE A 229 16.10 2.24 -17.91
C PHE A 229 15.20 2.36 -19.14
N SER A 230 15.75 2.94 -20.20
CA SER A 230 15.23 2.74 -21.55
C SER A 230 15.60 1.32 -21.98
N GLY A 231 14.84 0.34 -21.51
CA GLY A 231 14.96 -1.07 -21.88
C GLY A 231 13.65 -1.55 -22.49
N GLY A 232 13.74 -2.01 -23.71
CA GLY A 232 12.76 -2.48 -24.68
C GLY A 232 11.47 -3.06 -24.12
N GLY A 233 10.37 -2.67 -24.74
CA GLY A 233 9.01 -3.11 -24.45
C GLY A 233 8.79 -4.61 -24.57
N GLY A 234 9.11 -5.37 -23.54
CA GLY A 234 8.58 -6.68 -23.29
C GLY A 234 7.26 -6.51 -22.52
N GLY A 235 6.12 -6.75 -23.16
CA GLY A 235 4.85 -6.78 -22.45
C GLY A 235 4.81 -7.94 -21.47
N PHE A 236 4.03 -7.81 -20.38
CA PHE A 236 3.80 -8.89 -19.42
C PHE A 236 3.26 -10.13 -20.14
N GLY A 237 4.00 -11.24 -20.07
CA GLY A 237 3.64 -12.51 -20.75
C GLY A 237 2.46 -13.25 -20.12
N GLY A 238 1.82 -12.70 -19.09
CA GLY A 238 0.70 -13.28 -18.37
C GLY A 238 1.12 -14.00 -17.08
N PHE A 239 0.11 -14.31 -16.26
CA PHE A 239 0.31 -15.04 -15.01
C PHE A 239 0.54 -16.54 -15.27
N GLY A 240 1.48 -17.13 -14.53
CA GLY A 240 2.02 -18.46 -14.76
C GLY A 240 1.36 -19.63 -14.02
N GLY A 241 0.31 -19.38 -13.22
CA GLY A 241 -0.48 -20.43 -12.55
C GLY A 241 0.03 -20.83 -11.16
N GLY A 242 0.56 -19.90 -10.38
CA GLY A 242 0.94 -20.14 -8.99
C GLY A 242 -0.25 -20.38 -8.06
N SER A 243 -0.01 -21.08 -6.95
CA SER A 243 -1.00 -21.42 -5.91
C SER A 243 -0.81 -20.56 -4.67
N PHE A 244 -1.91 -20.26 -3.98
CA PHE A 244 -1.95 -19.46 -2.75
C PHE A 244 -2.47 -20.30 -1.59
N GLY A 245 -1.83 -20.19 -0.41
CA GLY A 245 -2.17 -20.96 0.78
C GLY A 245 -2.83 -20.17 1.89
N GLY A 246 -3.10 -18.87 1.65
CA GLY A 246 -3.65 -18.00 2.67
C GLY A 246 -2.59 -17.35 3.56
N GLY A 247 -1.31 -17.48 3.24
CA GLY A 247 -0.24 -16.67 3.85
C GLY A 247 -0.38 -15.21 3.46
N GLY A 248 -0.05 -14.30 4.40
CA GLY A 248 -0.15 -12.87 4.17
C GLY A 248 -0.75 -12.11 5.35
N ALA A 249 -1.19 -10.89 5.13
CA ALA A 249 -1.83 -10.07 6.16
C ALA A 249 -2.83 -9.09 5.58
N SER A 250 -3.78 -8.70 6.41
CA SER A 250 -4.80 -7.72 6.07
C SER A 250 -4.82 -6.56 7.06
N GLY A 251 -5.36 -5.42 6.61
CA GLY A 251 -5.53 -4.23 7.42
C GLY A 251 -6.63 -3.31 6.91
N SER A 252 -6.88 -2.24 7.66
CA SER A 252 -7.78 -1.14 7.28
C SER A 252 -7.09 0.20 7.53
N TRP A 253 -7.50 1.25 6.82
CA TRP A 253 -6.97 2.61 6.95
C TRP A 253 -8.04 3.68 7.15
#